data_d81f4485968a32daf640d17833ccc728
#
_entry.id   d81f4485968a32daf640d17833ccc728
#
_cell.length_a   1.000
_cell.length_b   1.000
_cell.length_c   1.000
_cell.angle_alpha   90.00
_cell.angle_beta   90.00
_cell.angle_gamma   90.00
#
_symmetry.space_group_name_H-M   'P 1'
#
loop_
_entity.id
_entity.type
_entity.pdbx_description
1 polymer ?
#
loop_
_entity_poly.entity_id
_entity_poly.type
_entity_poly.pdbx_seq_one_letter_code
_entity_poly.pdbx_strand_id
1 'polypeptide(L)'
;MRRPGGARHVRCGTMDGMLTHRRAIRIEWGDCDPAGIVYFPRYAEWFDACTAALFESAGFPKADLVSQRGMAIPMVKTRSEFFIPSRFGEDVTVETTIARFGRSSFDVHHRMLKGGELSVECFETRVWTNIGMPGPRTLRAEPIPEDVRAALSR
;
A
#
# COMPACT_ATOMS: atom_id res chain seq x y z
N MET A 1 36.29 -18.74 -2.66
CA MET A 1 34.95 -19.20 -2.29
C MET A 1 34.53 -18.44 -1.04
N ARG A 2 33.81 -17.30 -1.18
CA ARG A 2 33.34 -16.47 -0.07
C ARG A 2 31.85 -16.68 0.09
N ARG A 3 31.41 -17.06 1.28
CA ARG A 3 29.98 -17.19 1.64
C ARG A 3 29.35 -15.80 1.70
N PRO A 4 28.16 -15.55 1.14
CA PRO A 4 27.42 -14.33 1.37
C PRO A 4 26.89 -14.30 2.80
N GLY A 5 27.11 -13.16 3.44
CA GLY A 5 26.72 -12.88 4.82
C GLY A 5 25.23 -12.93 5.03
N GLY A 6 24.87 -13.31 6.26
CA GLY A 6 23.54 -13.57 6.71
C GLY A 6 22.55 -12.44 6.47
N ALA A 7 21.40 -12.80 5.95
CA ALA A 7 20.20 -11.96 5.93
C ALA A 7 19.85 -11.57 7.36
N ARG A 8 19.96 -10.27 7.67
CA ARG A 8 19.44 -9.73 8.91
C ARG A 8 17.92 -9.85 8.85
N HIS A 9 17.40 -10.80 9.62
CA HIS A 9 15.97 -10.83 9.94
C HIS A 9 15.63 -9.50 10.61
N VAL A 10 15.03 -8.60 9.88
CA VAL A 10 14.31 -7.46 10.47
C VAL A 10 13.12 -8.07 11.18
N ARG A 11 13.17 -8.13 12.50
CA ARG A 11 12.02 -8.51 13.33
C ARG A 11 10.89 -7.55 13.00
N CYS A 12 9.86 -8.08 12.36
CA CYS A 12 8.58 -7.40 12.22
C CYS A 12 8.02 -7.22 13.63
N GLY A 13 8.20 -6.01 14.17
CA GLY A 13 7.42 -5.58 15.32
C GLY A 13 5.96 -5.56 14.87
N THR A 14 5.10 -6.32 15.53
CA THR A 14 3.65 -6.15 15.45
C THR A 14 3.37 -4.68 15.73
N MET A 15 2.82 -3.98 14.73
CA MET A 15 2.30 -2.62 14.89
C MET A 15 0.98 -2.75 15.64
N ASP A 16 1.06 -2.98 16.96
CA ASP A 16 -0.11 -3.09 17.83
C ASP A 16 -0.94 -1.83 17.70
N GLY A 17 -2.21 -1.98 17.29
CA GLY A 17 -3.17 -0.89 17.24
C GLY A 17 -3.32 -0.19 15.89
N MET A 18 -2.83 -0.73 14.78
CA MET A 18 -3.08 -0.20 13.44
C MET A 18 -3.97 -1.14 12.63
N LEU A 19 -4.97 -0.56 11.95
CA LEU A 19 -5.85 -1.32 11.07
C LEU A 19 -5.02 -2.00 9.97
N THR A 20 -5.20 -3.30 9.81
CA THR A 20 -4.58 -4.07 8.73
C THR A 20 -5.65 -4.64 7.82
N HIS A 21 -5.58 -4.30 6.54
CA HIS A 21 -6.41 -4.87 5.51
C HIS A 21 -5.66 -5.99 4.79
N ARG A 22 -6.34 -7.12 4.56
CA ARG A 22 -5.81 -8.27 3.83
C ARG A 22 -6.58 -8.48 2.55
N ARG A 23 -5.88 -8.64 1.44
CA ARG A 23 -6.46 -8.90 0.13
C ARG A 23 -5.78 -10.09 -0.52
N ALA A 24 -6.57 -11.10 -0.88
CA ALA A 24 -6.11 -12.20 -1.73
C ALA A 24 -6.10 -11.76 -3.20
N ILE A 25 -5.06 -12.12 -3.93
CA ILE A 25 -4.89 -11.84 -5.36
C ILE A 25 -4.53 -13.14 -6.06
N ARG A 26 -5.29 -13.50 -7.09
CA ARG A 26 -4.95 -14.54 -8.05
C ARG A 26 -4.11 -13.93 -9.16
N ILE A 27 -2.94 -14.49 -9.42
CA ILE A 27 -2.10 -14.07 -10.54
C ILE A 27 -2.69 -14.62 -11.84
N GLU A 28 -3.15 -13.72 -12.68
CA GLU A 28 -3.74 -14.05 -13.98
C GLU A 28 -2.69 -14.06 -15.09
N TRP A 29 -3.02 -14.67 -16.21
CA TRP A 29 -2.13 -14.72 -17.37
C TRP A 29 -1.68 -13.33 -17.83
N GLY A 30 -2.60 -12.36 -17.87
CA GLY A 30 -2.34 -10.99 -18.29
C GLY A 30 -1.47 -10.17 -17.31
N ASP A 31 -1.17 -10.70 -16.13
CA ASP A 31 -0.29 -10.05 -15.14
C ASP A 31 1.19 -10.36 -15.39
N CYS A 32 1.50 -11.32 -16.25
CA CYS A 32 2.85 -11.82 -16.49
C CYS A 32 3.48 -11.26 -17.76
N ASP A 33 4.79 -11.16 -17.78
CA ASP A 33 5.59 -10.80 -18.93
C ASP A 33 6.21 -12.04 -19.63
N PRO A 34 6.95 -11.88 -20.76
CA PRO A 34 7.59 -13.02 -21.42
C PRO A 34 8.58 -13.83 -20.59
N ALA A 35 9.07 -13.31 -19.46
CA ALA A 35 9.90 -14.07 -18.53
C ALA A 35 9.08 -15.09 -17.71
N GLY A 36 7.75 -15.07 -17.81
CA GLY A 36 6.85 -15.98 -17.09
C GLY A 36 6.64 -15.63 -15.63
N ILE A 37 6.97 -14.43 -15.22
CA ILE A 37 6.73 -13.86 -13.90
C ILE A 37 5.89 -12.61 -14.00
N VAL A 38 5.32 -12.15 -12.89
CA VAL A 38 4.54 -10.93 -12.85
C VAL A 38 5.33 -9.75 -13.41
N TYR A 39 4.72 -9.03 -14.34
CA TYR A 39 5.23 -7.78 -14.90
C TYR A 39 5.26 -6.72 -13.79
N PHE A 40 6.46 -6.20 -13.49
CA PHE A 40 6.69 -5.46 -12.25
C PHE A 40 5.71 -4.30 -11.98
N PRO A 41 5.20 -3.53 -12.97
CA PRO A 41 4.24 -2.46 -12.72
C PRO A 41 2.90 -2.95 -12.12
N ARG A 42 2.54 -4.22 -12.30
CA ARG A 42 1.33 -4.81 -11.71
C ARG A 42 1.34 -4.73 -10.18
N TYR A 43 2.50 -4.87 -9.56
CA TYR A 43 2.62 -4.72 -8.11
C TYR A 43 2.20 -3.33 -7.64
N ALA A 44 2.58 -2.27 -8.37
CA ALA A 44 2.17 -0.91 -8.04
C ALA A 44 0.65 -0.71 -8.14
N GLU A 45 0.00 -1.28 -9.17
CA GLU A 45 -1.46 -1.27 -9.33
C GLU A 45 -2.15 -1.97 -8.15
N TRP A 46 -1.65 -3.14 -7.74
CA TRP A 46 -2.21 -3.89 -6.62
C TRP A 46 -2.01 -3.15 -5.29
N PHE A 47 -0.85 -2.56 -5.04
CA PHE A 47 -0.59 -1.81 -3.81
C PHE A 47 -1.46 -0.55 -3.73
N ASP A 48 -1.66 0.17 -4.84
CA ASP A 48 -2.58 1.30 -4.87
C ASP A 48 -4.03 0.88 -4.57
N ALA A 49 -4.47 -0.23 -5.18
CA ALA A 49 -5.79 -0.80 -4.91
C ALA A 49 -5.92 -1.30 -3.45
N CYS A 50 -4.87 -1.86 -2.85
CA CYS A 50 -4.86 -2.29 -1.45
C CYS A 50 -4.89 -1.10 -0.48
N THR A 51 -4.22 0.01 -0.80
CA THR A 51 -4.35 1.26 -0.03
C THR A 51 -5.79 1.79 -0.10
N ALA A 52 -6.41 1.77 -1.29
CA ALA A 52 -7.82 2.15 -1.42
C ALA A 52 -8.75 1.29 -0.57
N ALA A 53 -8.54 -0.04 -0.58
CA ALA A 53 -9.33 -0.98 0.21
C ALA A 53 -9.11 -0.82 1.73
N LEU A 54 -7.90 -0.49 2.18
CA LEU A 54 -7.64 -0.14 3.58
C LEU A 54 -8.47 1.08 4.02
N PHE A 55 -8.46 2.15 3.22
CA PHE A 55 -9.24 3.36 3.52
C PHE A 55 -10.75 3.09 3.47
N GLU A 56 -11.22 2.31 2.50
CA GLU A 56 -12.62 1.89 2.42
C GLU A 56 -13.04 1.10 3.66
N SER A 57 -12.22 0.16 4.12
CA SER A 57 -12.48 -0.63 5.33
C SER A 57 -12.51 0.22 6.61
N ALA A 58 -11.85 1.37 6.60
CA ALA A 58 -11.88 2.35 7.67
C ALA A 58 -13.06 3.33 7.56
N GLY A 59 -13.91 3.22 6.53
CA GLY A 59 -15.06 4.10 6.30
C GLY A 59 -14.76 5.34 5.45
N PHE A 60 -13.62 5.35 4.74
CA PHE A 60 -13.17 6.47 3.90
C PHE A 60 -12.88 6.03 2.46
N PRO A 61 -13.89 5.60 1.67
CA PRO A 61 -13.68 5.25 0.26
C PRO A 61 -13.03 6.41 -0.51
N LYS A 62 -12.06 6.13 -1.36
CA LYS A 62 -11.37 7.17 -2.16
C LYS A 62 -12.34 8.05 -2.96
N ALA A 63 -13.41 7.47 -3.51
CA ALA A 63 -14.43 8.22 -4.25
C ALA A 63 -15.12 9.26 -3.36
N ASP A 64 -15.44 8.91 -2.12
CA ASP A 64 -16.06 9.80 -1.14
C ASP A 64 -15.09 10.87 -0.63
N LEU A 65 -13.82 10.54 -0.47
CA LEU A 65 -12.80 11.53 -0.16
C LEU A 65 -12.79 12.65 -1.21
N VAL A 66 -12.85 12.29 -2.48
CA VAL A 66 -12.90 13.25 -3.59
C VAL A 66 -14.22 14.00 -3.62
N SER A 67 -15.36 13.29 -3.68
CA SER A 67 -16.68 13.88 -3.92
C SER A 67 -17.24 14.64 -2.73
N GLN A 68 -17.00 14.17 -1.51
CA GLN A 68 -17.60 14.73 -0.28
C GLN A 68 -16.65 15.65 0.48
N ARG A 69 -15.34 15.37 0.45
CA ARG A 69 -14.35 16.14 1.21
C ARG A 69 -13.42 17.00 0.34
N GLY A 70 -13.43 16.82 -0.98
CA GLY A 70 -12.48 17.49 -1.90
C GLY A 70 -11.02 17.12 -1.63
N MET A 71 -10.79 15.89 -1.14
CA MET A 71 -9.48 15.40 -0.73
C MET A 71 -9.03 14.22 -1.58
N ALA A 72 -7.73 14.07 -1.72
CA ALA A 72 -7.08 12.92 -2.33
C ALA A 72 -5.84 12.52 -1.51
N ILE A 73 -5.30 11.35 -1.81
CA ILE A 73 -4.12 10.79 -1.15
C ILE A 73 -3.04 10.41 -2.17
N PRO A 74 -2.53 11.38 -2.97
CA PRO A 74 -1.51 11.09 -3.96
C PRO A 74 -0.25 10.53 -3.33
N MET A 75 0.43 9.65 -4.07
CA MET A 75 1.71 9.08 -3.69
C MET A 75 2.84 10.02 -4.06
N VAL A 76 3.77 10.24 -3.13
CA VAL A 76 4.96 11.07 -3.35
C VAL A 76 6.25 10.27 -3.32
N LYS A 77 6.23 9.06 -2.76
CA LYS A 77 7.39 8.18 -2.70
C LYS A 77 6.93 6.73 -2.63
N THR A 78 7.66 5.84 -3.32
CA THR A 78 7.48 4.40 -3.19
C THR A 78 8.83 3.71 -3.21
N ARG A 79 8.95 2.61 -2.46
CA ARG A 79 10.09 1.71 -2.46
C ARG A 79 9.59 0.29 -2.35
N SER A 80 9.97 -0.56 -3.28
CA SER A 80 9.64 -1.98 -3.26
C SER A 80 10.89 -2.84 -3.30
N GLU A 81 10.85 -3.96 -2.56
CA GLU A 81 11.86 -5.00 -2.57
C GLU A 81 11.21 -6.32 -2.95
N PHE A 82 11.82 -7.05 -3.87
CA PHE A 82 11.29 -8.27 -4.46
C PHE A 82 12.17 -9.45 -4.04
N PHE A 83 11.56 -10.43 -3.37
CA PHE A 83 12.28 -11.58 -2.80
C PHE A 83 11.95 -12.88 -3.53
N ILE A 84 10.66 -13.09 -3.86
CA ILE A 84 10.15 -14.29 -4.51
C ILE A 84 9.28 -13.89 -5.70
N PRO A 85 9.60 -14.29 -6.94
CA PRO A 85 8.76 -13.98 -8.09
C PRO A 85 7.43 -14.74 -8.00
N SER A 86 6.37 -14.11 -8.50
CA SER A 86 5.06 -14.75 -8.64
C SER A 86 4.77 -15.05 -10.11
N ARG A 87 3.99 -16.11 -10.34
CA ARG A 87 3.70 -16.65 -11.67
C ARG A 87 2.20 -16.81 -11.88
N PHE A 88 1.80 -16.94 -13.14
CA PHE A 88 0.44 -17.30 -13.51
C PHE A 88 -0.07 -18.51 -12.71
N GLY A 89 -1.28 -18.40 -12.21
CA GLY A 89 -1.94 -19.47 -11.47
C GLY A 89 -1.62 -19.54 -9.98
N GLU A 90 -0.75 -18.68 -9.48
CA GLU A 90 -0.43 -18.62 -8.06
C GLU A 90 -1.35 -17.63 -7.31
N ASP A 91 -1.53 -17.87 -6.03
CA ASP A 91 -2.27 -17.01 -5.11
C ASP A 91 -1.30 -16.31 -4.17
N VAL A 92 -1.51 -15.01 -3.97
CA VAL A 92 -0.77 -14.21 -3.00
C VAL A 92 -1.75 -13.44 -2.11
N THR A 93 -1.30 -13.06 -0.92
CA THR A 93 -2.06 -12.21 0.00
C THR A 93 -1.28 -10.95 0.27
N VAL A 94 -1.90 -9.79 0.11
CA VAL A 94 -1.33 -8.50 0.47
C VAL A 94 -1.90 -8.05 1.80
N GLU A 95 -1.03 -7.85 2.78
CA GLU A 95 -1.32 -7.17 4.04
C GLU A 95 -0.94 -5.71 3.91
N THR A 96 -1.86 -4.81 4.19
CA THR A 96 -1.69 -3.37 4.07
C THR A 96 -2.03 -2.69 5.37
N THR A 97 -1.13 -1.85 5.88
CA THR A 97 -1.33 -1.10 7.12
C THR A 97 -0.66 0.27 7.03
N ILE A 98 -1.09 1.22 7.87
CA ILE A 98 -0.36 2.48 8.03
C ILE A 98 0.85 2.22 8.93
N ALA A 99 2.04 2.52 8.43
CA ALA A 99 3.27 2.37 9.20
C ALA A 99 3.55 3.58 10.09
N ARG A 100 3.15 4.77 9.63
CA ARG A 100 3.41 6.02 10.37
C ARG A 100 2.49 7.14 9.88
N PHE A 101 2.04 7.99 10.79
CA PHE A 101 1.42 9.27 10.47
C PHE A 101 2.41 10.43 10.71
N GLY A 102 2.54 11.31 9.71
CA GLY A 102 3.08 12.65 9.87
C GLY A 102 1.96 13.66 10.08
N ARG A 103 2.21 14.96 9.93
CA ARG A 103 1.18 16.00 10.02
C ARG A 103 0.19 15.90 8.85
N SER A 104 0.68 15.90 7.62
CA SER A 104 -0.09 15.84 6.38
C SER A 104 0.29 14.65 5.50
N SER A 105 1.29 13.88 5.86
CA SER A 105 1.73 12.67 5.18
C SER A 105 1.54 11.44 6.05
N PHE A 106 1.50 10.29 5.40
CA PHE A 106 1.48 9.00 6.07
C PHE A 106 2.23 7.96 5.22
N ASP A 107 2.82 7.00 5.90
CA ASP A 107 3.50 5.89 5.25
C ASP A 107 2.63 4.65 5.30
N VAL A 108 2.46 4.00 4.16
CA VAL A 108 1.75 2.72 4.01
C VAL A 108 2.78 1.62 3.86
N HIS A 109 2.58 0.53 4.56
CA HIS A 109 3.39 -0.67 4.46
C HIS A 109 2.57 -1.80 3.86
N HIS A 110 3.05 -2.37 2.78
CA HIS A 110 2.49 -3.54 2.13
C HIS A 110 3.43 -4.72 2.28
N ARG A 111 2.89 -5.85 2.68
CA ARG A 111 3.57 -7.14 2.71
C ARG A 111 2.80 -8.11 1.82
N MET A 112 3.40 -8.51 0.72
CA MET A 112 2.82 -9.55 -0.13
C MET A 112 3.39 -10.90 0.29
N LEU A 113 2.51 -11.80 0.64
CA LEU A 113 2.83 -13.14 1.13
C LEU A 113 2.42 -14.18 0.08
N LYS A 114 3.33 -15.12 -0.18
CA LYS A 114 3.13 -16.28 -1.04
C LYS A 114 3.37 -17.55 -0.21
N GLY A 115 2.32 -18.32 0.02
CA GLY A 115 2.43 -19.49 0.90
C GLY A 115 2.92 -19.16 2.31
N GLY A 116 2.61 -17.97 2.83
CA GLY A 116 3.06 -17.47 4.13
C GLY A 116 4.46 -16.85 4.14
N GLU A 117 5.23 -16.93 3.05
CA GLU A 117 6.54 -16.30 2.92
C GLU A 117 6.43 -14.90 2.30
N LEU A 118 7.27 -13.97 2.77
CA LEU A 118 7.33 -12.61 2.23
C LEU A 118 7.92 -12.64 0.81
N SER A 119 7.09 -12.32 -0.18
CA SER A 119 7.47 -12.30 -1.59
C SER A 119 7.83 -10.91 -2.10
N VAL A 120 7.09 -9.90 -1.68
CA VAL A 120 7.36 -8.49 -2.00
C VAL A 120 7.05 -7.64 -0.78
N GLU A 121 7.87 -6.65 -0.52
CA GLU A 121 7.63 -5.63 0.50
C GLU A 121 7.64 -4.25 -0.14
N CYS A 122 6.65 -3.41 0.19
CA CYS A 122 6.55 -2.07 -0.37
C CYS A 122 6.22 -1.06 0.72
N PHE A 123 6.92 0.07 0.68
CA PHE A 123 6.64 1.25 1.48
C PHE A 123 6.26 2.41 0.57
N GLU A 124 5.14 3.03 0.85
CA GLU A 124 4.65 4.22 0.14
C GLU A 124 4.54 5.38 1.12
N THR A 125 4.90 6.58 0.68
CA THR A 125 4.56 7.82 1.38
C THR A 125 3.48 8.54 0.57
N ARG A 126 2.37 8.84 1.21
CA ARG A 126 1.23 9.55 0.63
C ARG A 126 0.95 10.83 1.41
N VAL A 127 0.30 11.78 0.76
CA VAL A 127 -0.02 13.09 1.34
C VAL A 127 -1.53 13.31 1.35
N TRP A 128 -2.05 13.74 2.48
CA TRP A 128 -3.44 14.19 2.60
C TRP A 128 -3.57 15.55 1.90
N THR A 129 -4.28 15.58 0.77
CA THR A 129 -4.19 16.67 -0.17
C THR A 129 -5.57 17.20 -0.53
N ASN A 130 -5.77 18.50 -0.33
CA ASN A 130 -6.93 19.23 -0.88
C ASN A 130 -6.72 19.40 -2.39
N ILE A 131 -7.74 19.04 -3.18
CA ILE A 131 -7.68 19.07 -4.64
C ILE A 131 -8.35 20.31 -5.25
N GLY A 132 -8.79 21.27 -4.42
CA GLY A 132 -9.39 22.52 -4.89
C GLY A 132 -10.79 22.38 -5.51
N MET A 133 -11.55 21.36 -5.16
CA MET A 133 -12.93 21.16 -5.65
C MET A 133 -13.96 21.92 -4.79
N PRO A 134 -15.02 22.52 -5.40
CA PRO A 134 -15.20 22.81 -6.82
C PRO A 134 -14.36 24.01 -7.26
N GLY A 135 -13.71 23.93 -8.42
CA GLY A 135 -12.89 25.02 -8.97
C GLY A 135 -11.63 24.50 -9.68
N PRO A 136 -10.67 25.37 -10.00
CA PRO A 136 -9.41 24.96 -10.57
C PRO A 136 -8.69 23.98 -9.64
N ARG A 137 -8.29 22.85 -10.17
CA ARG A 137 -7.58 21.82 -9.37
C ARG A 137 -6.23 22.35 -8.91
N THR A 138 -6.09 22.52 -7.61
CA THR A 138 -4.82 22.83 -6.95
C THR A 138 -4.53 21.76 -5.93
N LEU A 139 -3.29 21.28 -5.88
CA LEU A 139 -2.88 20.30 -4.89
C LEU A 139 -2.26 21.01 -3.69
N ARG A 140 -2.91 20.95 -2.55
CA ARG A 140 -2.44 21.56 -1.31
C ARG A 140 -2.46 20.56 -0.18
N ALA A 141 -1.30 20.31 0.43
CA ALA A 141 -1.19 19.46 1.60
C ALA A 141 -1.91 20.07 2.80
N GLU A 142 -2.70 19.27 3.50
CA GLU A 142 -3.42 19.66 4.71
C GLU A 142 -3.17 18.65 5.83
N PRO A 143 -3.34 19.04 7.10
CA PRO A 143 -3.25 18.11 8.22
C PRO A 143 -4.26 16.96 8.08
N ILE A 144 -3.83 15.75 8.37
CA ILE A 144 -4.71 14.57 8.37
C ILE A 144 -5.71 14.72 9.52
N PRO A 145 -7.03 14.67 9.27
CA PRO A 145 -8.06 14.79 10.30
C PRO A 145 -7.98 13.68 11.34
N GLU A 146 -8.37 14.00 12.58
CA GLU A 146 -8.30 13.06 13.70
C GLU A 146 -9.25 11.86 13.50
N ASP A 147 -10.41 12.05 12.89
CA ASP A 147 -11.35 10.98 12.57
C ASP A 147 -10.74 9.94 11.63
N VAL A 148 -9.96 10.39 10.65
CA VAL A 148 -9.23 9.52 9.72
C VAL A 148 -8.10 8.78 10.43
N ARG A 149 -7.32 9.49 11.26
CA ARG A 149 -6.23 8.87 12.05
C ARG A 149 -6.79 7.79 12.98
N ALA A 150 -7.83 8.11 13.75
CA ALA A 150 -8.44 7.20 14.70
C ALA A 150 -9.01 5.95 14.01
N ALA A 151 -9.64 6.10 12.84
CA ALA A 151 -10.20 4.97 12.11
C ALA A 151 -9.13 4.01 11.56
N LEU A 152 -7.98 4.54 11.16
CA LEU A 152 -6.84 3.74 10.64
C LEU A 152 -5.91 3.21 11.75
N SER A 153 -6.12 3.63 13.01
CA SER A 153 -5.37 3.21 14.19
C SER A 153 -6.14 2.21 15.09
N ARG A 154 -7.02 1.39 14.52
CA ARG A 154 -7.85 0.42 15.27
C ARG A 154 -7.31 -0.98 15.25
#